data_1ef2e752e6b732ce0b432d6070cb01cc
#
_entry.id   1ef2e752e6b732ce0b432d6070cb01cc
#
_cell.length_a   1.000
_cell.length_b   1.000
_cell.length_c   1.000
_cell.angle_alpha   90.00
_cell.angle_beta   90.00
_cell.angle_gamma   90.00
#
_symmetry.space_group_name_H-M   'P 1'
#
loop_
_entity.id
_entity.type
_entity.pdbx_description
1 polymer ?
#
loop_
_entity_poly.entity_id
_entity_poly.type
_entity_poly.pdbx_seq_one_letter_code
_entity_poly.pdbx_strand_id
1 'polypeptide(L)'
;MRKFHARDKRDFVLEEDKEQGRYRWVAVEPRRFCSGHVNPQSIEEGLEQHRFLLDLAPALLSMSPLDCEAIDVLFGFDFAFRGNHNSLLAEALGPGPALEGVGDVPGSKLINYEPSLTIAVDEECRTQVRVSTETRTNAFQVRTGEFAEEQLSVYVTARQYGSLEGTETYVDAVERLAQLAQDVIESCVVEQILRPLARTISLK
;
A
#
# COMPACT_ATOMS: atom_id res chain seq x y z
N MET A 1 -17.47 -14.47 10.58
CA MET A 1 -17.22 -14.56 12.06
C MET A 1 -16.04 -13.67 12.38
N ARG A 2 -16.12 -12.83 13.39
CA ARG A 2 -15.00 -11.95 13.79
C ARG A 2 -14.04 -12.74 14.69
N LYS A 3 -12.76 -12.70 14.36
CA LYS A 3 -11.71 -13.33 15.17
C LYS A 3 -10.91 -12.26 15.90
N PHE A 4 -10.92 -12.32 17.23
CA PHE A 4 -10.01 -11.53 18.06
C PHE A 4 -8.88 -12.44 18.50
N HIS A 5 -7.64 -12.06 18.21
CA HIS A 5 -6.46 -12.83 18.61
C HIS A 5 -5.28 -11.90 18.88
N ALA A 6 -4.35 -12.38 19.73
CA ALA A 6 -3.06 -11.76 19.90
C ALA A 6 -2.07 -12.37 18.91
N ARG A 7 -1.43 -11.56 18.08
CA ARG A 7 -0.34 -12.00 17.20
C ARG A 7 0.94 -12.22 17.99
N ASP A 8 1.17 -11.36 18.98
CA ASP A 8 2.28 -11.44 19.92
C ASP A 8 1.82 -10.92 21.29
N LYS A 9 2.68 -10.89 22.31
CA LYS A 9 2.32 -10.49 23.68
C LYS A 9 1.64 -9.13 23.83
N ARG A 10 1.77 -8.25 22.84
CA ARG A 10 1.23 -6.88 22.87
C ARG A 10 0.54 -6.46 21.58
N ASP A 11 0.41 -7.35 20.61
CA ASP A 11 -0.23 -7.04 19.32
C ASP A 11 -1.59 -7.72 19.26
N PHE A 12 -2.63 -6.91 19.22
CA PHE A 12 -4.01 -7.38 19.18
C PHE A 12 -4.62 -7.10 17.80
N VAL A 13 -5.25 -8.10 17.22
CA VAL A 13 -5.91 -8.00 15.93
C VAL A 13 -7.36 -8.47 16.06
N LEU A 14 -8.26 -7.66 15.54
CA LEU A 14 -9.65 -8.03 15.30
C LEU A 14 -9.85 -8.09 13.79
N GLU A 15 -10.18 -9.24 13.25
CA GLU A 15 -10.41 -9.40 11.82
C GLU A 15 -11.70 -10.16 11.52
N GLU A 16 -12.33 -9.82 10.40
CA GLU A 16 -13.48 -10.53 9.86
C GLU A 16 -13.02 -11.80 9.15
N ASP A 17 -13.99 -12.62 8.72
CA ASP A 17 -13.72 -13.84 7.97
C ASP A 17 -13.22 -13.50 6.57
N LYS A 18 -12.12 -14.13 6.17
CA LYS A 18 -11.44 -13.90 4.88
C LYS A 18 -11.98 -14.75 3.73
N GLU A 19 -12.87 -15.71 4.02
CA GLU A 19 -13.36 -16.69 3.02
C GLU A 19 -14.07 -16.05 1.81
N GLN A 20 -14.63 -14.86 1.99
CA GLN A 20 -15.32 -14.13 0.92
C GLN A 20 -14.40 -13.19 0.12
N GLY A 21 -13.10 -13.15 0.42
CA GLY A 21 -12.15 -12.24 -0.24
C GLY A 21 -12.37 -10.76 0.08
N ARG A 22 -13.36 -10.43 0.93
CA ARG A 22 -13.67 -9.10 1.43
C ARG A 22 -13.78 -9.15 2.94
N TYR A 23 -12.96 -8.35 3.63
CA TYR A 23 -12.95 -8.33 5.09
C TYR A 23 -12.34 -7.05 5.64
N ARG A 24 -12.69 -6.74 6.87
CA ARG A 24 -12.16 -5.62 7.63
C ARG A 24 -11.30 -6.15 8.76
N TRP A 25 -10.29 -5.37 9.12
CA TRP A 25 -9.45 -5.68 10.25
C TRP A 25 -9.02 -4.41 10.99
N VAL A 26 -8.68 -4.57 12.26
CA VAL A 26 -8.11 -3.53 13.13
C VAL A 26 -6.98 -4.16 13.90
N ALA A 27 -5.86 -3.46 14.04
CA ALA A 27 -4.75 -3.89 14.87
C ALA A 27 -4.33 -2.78 15.83
N VAL A 28 -4.05 -3.17 17.07
CA VAL A 28 -3.50 -2.32 18.11
C VAL A 28 -2.17 -2.91 18.52
N GLU A 29 -1.12 -2.15 18.29
CA GLU A 29 0.27 -2.49 18.61
C GLU A 29 0.81 -1.46 19.61
N PRO A 30 1.94 -1.69 20.28
CA PRO A 30 2.45 -0.79 21.33
C PRO A 30 2.69 0.65 20.87
N ARG A 31 2.95 0.87 19.58
CA ARG A 31 3.26 2.17 18.99
C ARG A 31 2.46 2.48 17.74
N ARG A 32 1.52 1.63 17.40
CA ARG A 32 0.75 1.79 16.17
C ARG A 32 -0.68 1.30 16.35
N PHE A 33 -1.60 2.12 15.91
CA PHE A 33 -2.99 1.75 15.70
C PHE A 33 -3.27 1.77 14.20
N CYS A 34 -3.81 0.71 13.65
CA CYS A 34 -4.09 0.64 12.22
C CYS A 34 -5.36 -0.18 11.93
N SER A 35 -5.97 0.10 10.82
CA SER A 35 -7.13 -0.61 10.30
C SER A 35 -7.04 -0.74 8.79
N GLY A 36 -7.71 -1.75 8.25
CA GLY A 36 -7.77 -1.97 6.82
C GLY A 36 -9.09 -2.58 6.40
N HIS A 37 -9.46 -2.29 5.16
CA HIS A 37 -10.57 -2.89 4.48
C HIS A 37 -10.07 -3.48 3.17
N VAL A 38 -10.17 -4.79 3.02
CA VAL A 38 -9.77 -5.50 1.82
C VAL A 38 -10.97 -5.62 0.90
N ASN A 39 -10.80 -5.23 -0.36
CA ASN A 39 -11.82 -5.23 -1.41
C ASN A 39 -13.13 -4.52 -1.00
N PRO A 40 -13.11 -3.26 -0.52
CA PRO A 40 -14.34 -2.51 -0.25
C PRO A 40 -15.12 -2.31 -1.56
N GLN A 41 -16.44 -2.12 -1.48
CA GLN A 41 -17.27 -1.84 -2.67
C GLN A 41 -17.01 -0.44 -3.23
N SER A 42 -16.56 0.47 -2.37
CA SER A 42 -16.19 1.83 -2.72
C SER A 42 -15.11 2.34 -1.78
N ILE A 43 -14.39 3.37 -2.20
CA ILE A 43 -13.42 4.07 -1.35
C ILE A 43 -14.11 4.63 -0.10
N GLU A 44 -15.30 5.18 -0.26
CA GLU A 44 -16.09 5.73 0.84
C GLU A 44 -16.37 4.68 1.93
N GLU A 45 -16.77 3.48 1.54
CA GLU A 45 -16.98 2.39 2.49
C GLU A 45 -15.69 2.00 3.25
N GLY A 46 -14.54 2.04 2.55
CA GLY A 46 -13.23 1.84 3.19
C GLY A 46 -12.94 2.92 4.23
N LEU A 47 -13.21 4.18 3.90
CA LEU A 47 -12.96 5.34 4.76
C LEU A 47 -13.93 5.42 5.96
N GLU A 48 -15.17 5.01 5.83
CA GLU A 48 -16.15 4.99 6.95
C GLU A 48 -15.61 4.23 8.17
N GLN A 49 -15.00 3.07 7.97
CA GLN A 49 -14.39 2.32 9.05
C GLN A 49 -13.26 3.10 9.71
N HIS A 50 -12.40 3.72 8.93
CA HIS A 50 -11.25 4.47 9.46
C HIS A 50 -11.71 5.69 10.25
N ARG A 51 -12.67 6.46 9.74
CA ARG A 51 -13.30 7.57 10.46
C ARG A 51 -13.86 7.14 11.81
N PHE A 52 -14.70 6.12 11.82
CA PHE A 52 -15.30 5.60 13.05
C PHE A 52 -14.25 5.20 14.09
N LEU A 53 -13.22 4.48 13.68
CA LEU A 53 -12.17 4.02 14.58
C LEU A 53 -11.30 5.16 15.08
N LEU A 54 -10.97 6.14 14.25
CA LEU A 54 -10.12 7.28 14.61
C LEU A 54 -10.88 8.32 15.45
N ASP A 55 -12.19 8.40 15.34
CA ASP A 55 -13.03 9.21 16.23
C ASP A 55 -13.04 8.63 17.65
N LEU A 56 -13.05 7.31 17.79
CA LEU A 56 -13.08 6.63 19.08
C LEU A 56 -11.71 6.44 19.73
N ALA A 57 -10.64 6.27 18.92
CA ALA A 57 -9.31 5.89 19.39
C ALA A 57 -8.71 6.87 20.41
N PRO A 58 -8.84 8.19 20.29
CA PRO A 58 -8.33 9.14 21.28
C PRO A 58 -8.88 8.86 22.68
N ALA A 59 -10.17 8.66 22.79
CA ALA A 59 -10.82 8.42 24.08
C ALA A 59 -10.54 7.02 24.64
N LEU A 60 -10.54 5.98 23.79
CA LEU A 60 -10.40 4.60 24.23
C LEU A 60 -8.94 4.17 24.45
N LEU A 61 -8.02 4.71 23.69
CA LEU A 61 -6.59 4.37 23.74
C LEU A 61 -5.74 5.47 24.41
N SER A 62 -6.36 6.53 24.91
CA SER A 62 -5.65 7.70 25.48
C SER A 62 -4.65 8.32 24.52
N MET A 63 -4.98 8.36 23.23
CA MET A 63 -4.15 8.96 22.20
C MET A 63 -4.36 10.47 22.14
N SER A 64 -3.27 11.22 22.02
CA SER A 64 -3.32 12.66 21.80
C SER A 64 -2.83 13.00 20.38
N PRO A 65 -3.50 13.91 19.65
CA PRO A 65 -2.98 14.41 18.38
C PRO A 65 -1.57 15.00 18.48
N LEU A 66 -1.18 15.49 19.65
CA LEU A 66 0.16 16.00 19.91
C LEU A 66 1.23 14.91 20.00
N ASP A 67 0.85 13.68 20.33
CA ASP A 67 1.75 12.52 20.42
C ASP A 67 1.86 11.75 19.10
N CYS A 68 1.19 12.22 18.05
CA CYS A 68 1.22 11.60 16.73
C CYS A 68 2.61 11.76 16.10
N GLU A 69 3.32 10.66 15.88
CA GLU A 69 4.60 10.66 15.17
C GLU A 69 4.39 10.65 13.63
N ALA A 70 3.37 9.94 13.18
CA ALA A 70 2.95 9.92 11.79
C ALA A 70 1.52 9.36 11.65
N ILE A 71 0.81 9.85 10.64
CA ILE A 71 -0.45 9.29 10.19
C ILE A 71 -0.36 9.01 8.69
N ASP A 72 -0.89 7.87 8.23
CA ASP A 72 -0.89 7.53 6.81
C ASP A 72 -2.18 6.85 6.36
N VAL A 73 -2.46 7.04 5.07
CA VAL A 73 -3.48 6.32 4.31
C VAL A 73 -2.79 5.59 3.18
N LEU A 74 -3.09 4.30 3.03
CA LEU A 74 -2.52 3.44 2.01
C LEU A 74 -3.64 2.84 1.15
N PHE A 75 -3.52 3.00 -0.16
CA PHE A 75 -4.29 2.27 -1.16
C PHE A 75 -3.40 1.20 -1.78
N GLY A 76 -3.88 -0.06 -1.78
CA GLY A 76 -3.20 -1.21 -2.37
C GLY A 76 -3.99 -1.76 -3.55
N PHE A 77 -3.29 -2.08 -4.64
CA PHE A 77 -3.83 -2.69 -5.84
C PHE A 77 -3.07 -3.99 -6.11
N ASP A 78 -3.75 -5.11 -6.00
CA ASP A 78 -3.16 -6.43 -6.15
C ASP A 78 -3.52 -7.06 -7.49
N PHE A 79 -2.52 -7.61 -8.18
CA PHE A 79 -2.66 -8.35 -9.42
C PHE A 79 -2.19 -9.79 -9.19
N ALA A 80 -3.03 -10.77 -9.45
CA ALA A 80 -2.61 -12.17 -9.47
C ALA A 80 -1.84 -12.47 -10.76
N PHE A 81 -0.64 -13.01 -10.64
CA PHE A 81 0.17 -13.39 -11.79
C PHE A 81 1.07 -14.60 -11.48
N ARG A 82 1.12 -15.53 -12.42
CA ARG A 82 2.04 -16.67 -12.38
C ARG A 82 3.22 -16.43 -13.31
N GLY A 83 4.34 -15.97 -12.77
CA GLY A 83 5.53 -15.69 -13.55
C GLY A 83 6.54 -14.84 -12.78
N ASN A 84 7.57 -14.38 -13.47
CA ASN A 84 8.52 -13.45 -12.88
C ASN A 84 7.90 -12.05 -12.79
N HIS A 85 7.49 -11.63 -11.60
CA HIS A 85 6.90 -10.32 -11.33
C HIS A 85 7.83 -9.17 -11.70
N ASN A 86 9.14 -9.34 -11.49
CA ASN A 86 10.13 -8.32 -11.80
C ASN A 86 10.25 -8.10 -13.31
N SER A 87 10.24 -9.18 -14.11
CA SER A 87 10.23 -9.09 -15.55
C SER A 87 8.95 -8.48 -16.10
N LEU A 88 7.80 -8.83 -15.48
CA LEU A 88 6.51 -8.24 -15.82
C LEU A 88 6.49 -6.73 -15.57
N LEU A 89 6.99 -6.27 -14.42
CA LEU A 89 7.10 -4.85 -14.09
C LEU A 89 8.01 -4.11 -15.06
N ALA A 90 9.18 -4.69 -15.38
CA ALA A 90 10.10 -4.08 -16.33
C ALA A 90 9.53 -3.99 -17.75
N GLU A 91 8.74 -5.00 -18.18
CA GLU A 91 8.03 -4.98 -19.45
C GLU A 91 6.90 -3.95 -19.48
N ALA A 92 6.14 -3.84 -18.39
CA ALA A 92 4.99 -2.95 -18.32
C ALA A 92 5.36 -1.48 -18.13
N LEU A 93 6.37 -1.19 -17.30
CA LEU A 93 6.70 0.17 -16.86
C LEU A 93 8.02 0.70 -17.45
N GLY A 94 8.86 -0.21 -17.97
CA GLY A 94 10.22 0.11 -18.39
C GLY A 94 11.19 0.37 -17.21
N PRO A 95 12.46 -0.07 -17.31
CA PRO A 95 13.45 0.16 -16.25
C PRO A 95 13.97 1.61 -16.23
N GLY A 96 13.52 2.46 -17.15
CA GLY A 96 14.04 3.80 -17.39
C GLY A 96 15.37 3.82 -18.14
N PRO A 97 15.69 4.93 -18.83
CA PRO A 97 16.82 5.01 -19.78
C PRO A 97 18.18 4.68 -19.15
N ALA A 98 18.36 4.97 -17.86
CA ALA A 98 19.63 4.73 -17.16
C ALA A 98 19.90 3.24 -16.88
N LEU A 99 18.87 2.42 -16.77
CA LEU A 99 18.98 1.00 -16.40
C LEU A 99 18.65 0.05 -17.56
N GLU A 100 18.15 0.56 -18.67
CA GLU A 100 17.72 -0.22 -19.82
C GLU A 100 18.85 -1.14 -20.34
N GLY A 101 20.04 -0.59 -20.54
CA GLY A 101 21.21 -1.35 -20.98
C GLY A 101 21.75 -2.40 -20.01
N VAL A 102 21.36 -2.33 -18.73
CA VAL A 102 21.77 -3.36 -17.75
C VAL A 102 20.98 -4.65 -17.99
N GLY A 103 19.72 -4.55 -18.39
CA GLY A 103 18.88 -5.68 -18.76
C GLY A 103 19.34 -6.43 -20.02
N ASP A 104 20.10 -5.77 -20.89
CA ASP A 104 20.58 -6.32 -22.17
C ASP A 104 21.86 -7.18 -22.05
N VAL A 105 22.39 -7.35 -20.83
CA VAL A 105 23.56 -8.23 -20.63
C VAL A 105 23.21 -9.66 -21.04
N PRO A 106 23.94 -10.26 -22.02
CA PRO A 106 23.64 -11.59 -22.55
C PRO A 106 23.53 -12.66 -21.44
N GLY A 107 22.43 -13.39 -21.42
CA GLY A 107 22.19 -14.45 -20.44
C GLY A 107 21.73 -13.95 -19.04
N SER A 108 21.59 -12.65 -18.86
CA SER A 108 21.05 -12.09 -17.61
C SER A 108 19.56 -12.47 -17.42
N LYS A 109 19.15 -12.51 -16.16
CA LYS A 109 17.75 -12.66 -15.76
C LYS A 109 17.44 -11.63 -14.69
N LEU A 110 16.31 -10.95 -14.83
CA LEU A 110 15.89 -9.95 -13.85
C LEU A 110 15.42 -10.65 -12.56
N ILE A 111 16.07 -10.33 -11.45
CA ILE A 111 15.83 -10.93 -10.13
C ILE A 111 15.04 -9.99 -9.23
N ASN A 112 15.29 -8.67 -9.34
CA ASN A 112 14.61 -7.65 -8.57
C ASN A 112 14.43 -6.38 -9.41
N TYR A 113 13.18 -5.91 -9.46
CA TYR A 113 12.79 -4.61 -10.00
C TYR A 113 11.51 -4.14 -9.30
N GLU A 114 11.68 -3.29 -8.31
CA GLU A 114 10.58 -2.74 -7.50
C GLU A 114 10.66 -1.21 -7.50
N PRO A 115 10.20 -0.55 -8.59
CA PRO A 115 10.22 0.90 -8.65
C PRO A 115 9.44 1.52 -7.51
N SER A 116 10.04 2.53 -6.91
CA SER A 116 9.45 3.32 -5.82
C SER A 116 9.86 4.77 -5.95
N LEU A 117 8.88 5.67 -5.79
CA LEU A 117 9.09 7.11 -5.77
C LEU A 117 8.38 7.70 -4.57
N THR A 118 9.05 8.56 -3.83
CA THR A 118 8.46 9.35 -2.75
C THR A 118 8.68 10.82 -3.06
N ILE A 119 7.61 11.60 -2.98
CA ILE A 119 7.63 13.05 -3.15
C ILE A 119 7.11 13.75 -1.90
N ALA A 120 7.64 14.90 -1.57
CA ALA A 120 7.06 15.81 -0.60
C ALA A 120 6.08 16.74 -1.32
N VAL A 121 4.96 17.07 -0.67
CA VAL A 121 3.92 17.93 -1.23
C VAL A 121 3.78 19.26 -0.46
N ASP A 122 4.61 19.45 0.56
CA ASP A 122 4.77 20.71 1.28
C ASP A 122 6.25 21.08 1.40
N GLU A 123 6.53 22.36 1.73
CA GLU A 123 7.90 22.88 1.83
C GLU A 123 8.71 22.27 2.98
N GLU A 124 8.03 21.83 4.04
CA GLU A 124 8.67 21.24 5.23
C GLU A 124 8.90 19.72 5.07
N CYS A 125 8.46 19.13 3.94
CA CYS A 125 8.52 17.70 3.66
C CYS A 125 7.79 16.83 4.71
N ARG A 126 6.84 17.39 5.44
CA ARG A 126 6.04 16.68 6.44
C ARG A 126 4.98 15.80 5.77
N THR A 127 4.36 16.31 4.71
CA THR A 127 3.38 15.54 3.93
C THR A 127 4.05 14.94 2.70
N GLN A 128 3.98 13.63 2.58
CA GLN A 128 4.64 12.89 1.52
C GLN A 128 3.67 11.95 0.84
N VAL A 129 3.86 11.73 -0.47
CA VAL A 129 3.19 10.67 -1.22
C VAL A 129 4.24 9.71 -1.77
N ARG A 130 4.02 8.43 -1.53
CA ARG A 130 4.86 7.35 -2.04
C ARG A 130 4.04 6.45 -2.95
N VAL A 131 4.53 6.22 -4.16
CA VAL A 131 4.08 5.14 -5.04
C VAL A 131 5.16 4.07 -5.07
N SER A 132 4.80 2.82 -4.82
CA SER A 132 5.77 1.71 -4.79
C SER A 132 5.13 0.42 -5.29
N THR A 133 5.97 -0.47 -5.80
CA THR A 133 5.59 -1.83 -6.19
C THR A 133 6.22 -2.83 -5.22
N GLU A 134 5.58 -3.97 -5.06
CA GLU A 134 6.09 -5.08 -4.26
C GLU A 134 5.89 -6.39 -5.03
N THR A 135 7.00 -7.10 -5.25
CA THR A 135 7.00 -8.38 -5.95
C THR A 135 7.11 -9.55 -4.95
N ARG A 136 6.72 -10.74 -5.38
CA ARG A 136 6.88 -11.97 -4.58
C ARG A 136 7.86 -12.95 -5.22
N THR A 137 8.41 -12.61 -6.39
CA THR A 137 9.38 -13.45 -7.10
C THR A 137 10.74 -13.37 -6.43
N ASN A 138 11.35 -14.51 -6.20
CA ASN A 138 12.69 -14.63 -5.63
C ASN A 138 13.69 -15.27 -6.61
N ALA A 139 14.98 -15.19 -6.27
CA ALA A 139 16.06 -15.72 -7.12
C ALA A 139 15.98 -17.23 -7.38
N PHE A 140 15.40 -18.01 -6.47
CA PHE A 140 15.22 -19.45 -6.66
C PHE A 140 14.20 -19.72 -7.77
N GLN A 141 13.06 -19.06 -7.75
CA GLN A 141 12.01 -19.17 -8.78
C GLN A 141 12.54 -18.72 -10.15
N VAL A 142 13.32 -17.61 -10.20
CA VAL A 142 13.95 -17.15 -11.47
C VAL A 142 14.93 -18.17 -12.03
N ARG A 143 15.68 -18.87 -11.16
CA ARG A 143 16.64 -19.91 -11.57
C ARG A 143 15.95 -21.15 -12.09
N THR A 144 14.93 -21.64 -11.39
CA THR A 144 14.22 -22.89 -11.72
C THR A 144 13.18 -22.72 -12.82
N GLY A 145 12.63 -21.52 -13.00
CA GLY A 145 11.49 -21.26 -13.87
C GLY A 145 10.14 -21.73 -13.29
N GLU A 146 10.12 -22.12 -12.01
CA GLU A 146 8.92 -22.59 -11.33
C GLU A 146 8.31 -21.43 -10.53
N PHE A 147 7.17 -20.92 -11.00
CA PHE A 147 6.46 -19.80 -10.39
C PHE A 147 5.10 -20.25 -9.86
N ALA A 148 4.79 -19.92 -8.61
CA ALA A 148 3.44 -19.97 -8.07
C ALA A 148 2.63 -18.78 -8.60
N GLU A 149 1.31 -18.88 -8.56
CA GLU A 149 0.45 -17.71 -8.73
C GLU A 149 0.46 -16.92 -7.42
N GLU A 150 1.01 -15.72 -7.46
CA GLU A 150 1.17 -14.85 -6.30
C GLU A 150 0.73 -13.43 -6.65
N GLN A 151 0.57 -12.60 -5.64
CA GLN A 151 0.17 -11.21 -5.80
C GLN A 151 1.38 -10.33 -6.12
N LEU A 152 1.25 -9.51 -7.15
CA LEU A 152 2.05 -8.32 -7.41
C LEU A 152 1.26 -7.12 -6.93
N SER A 153 1.83 -6.33 -6.04
CA SER A 153 1.12 -5.21 -5.41
C SER A 153 1.68 -3.86 -5.84
N VAL A 154 0.78 -2.92 -6.05
CA VAL A 154 1.10 -1.49 -6.21
C VAL A 154 0.49 -0.75 -5.03
N TYR A 155 1.29 0.04 -4.32
CA TYR A 155 0.86 0.82 -3.17
C TYR A 155 0.99 2.32 -3.44
N VAL A 156 -0.04 3.06 -3.05
CA VAL A 156 -0.01 4.52 -2.96
C VAL A 156 -0.23 4.89 -1.51
N THR A 157 0.75 5.52 -0.90
CA THR A 157 0.71 5.94 0.52
C THR A 157 0.83 7.44 0.59
N ALA A 158 -0.16 8.11 1.17
CA ALA A 158 -0.06 9.49 1.61
C ALA A 158 0.21 9.49 3.12
N ARG A 159 1.26 10.19 3.56
CA ARG A 159 1.72 10.21 4.95
C ARG A 159 2.02 11.62 5.40
N GLN A 160 1.62 11.95 6.61
CA GLN A 160 2.04 13.15 7.32
C GLN A 160 2.89 12.75 8.53
N TYR A 161 4.02 13.40 8.70
CA TYR A 161 4.89 13.25 9.86
C TYR A 161 4.65 14.36 10.88
N GLY A 162 4.84 14.01 12.15
CA GLY A 162 4.72 14.91 13.27
C GLY A 162 3.30 15.02 13.82
N SER A 163 3.18 15.75 14.93
CA SER A 163 1.91 15.99 15.60
C SER A 163 0.92 16.74 14.72
N LEU A 164 -0.35 16.50 14.96
CA LEU A 164 -1.44 17.27 14.34
C LEU A 164 -1.54 18.63 15.05
N GLU A 165 -1.62 19.68 14.27
CA GLU A 165 -1.55 21.05 14.79
C GLU A 165 -2.94 21.70 14.90
N GLY A 166 -3.04 22.65 15.81
CA GLY A 166 -4.27 23.43 16.00
C GLY A 166 -5.45 22.57 16.46
N THR A 167 -6.53 22.59 15.69
CA THR A 167 -7.78 21.85 15.95
C THR A 167 -7.94 20.64 15.04
N GLU A 168 -6.92 20.28 14.25
CA GLU A 168 -6.99 19.13 13.33
C GLU A 168 -7.15 17.82 14.13
N THR A 169 -8.17 17.05 13.77
CA THR A 169 -8.41 15.73 14.36
C THR A 169 -7.73 14.65 13.51
N TYR A 170 -7.62 13.42 14.05
CA TYR A 170 -7.16 12.27 13.27
C TYR A 170 -8.06 12.00 12.05
N VAL A 171 -9.36 12.27 12.18
CA VAL A 171 -10.33 12.10 11.09
C VAL A 171 -10.06 13.11 9.97
N ASP A 172 -9.88 14.38 10.31
CA ASP A 172 -9.56 15.43 9.35
C ASP A 172 -8.28 15.11 8.57
N ALA A 173 -7.24 14.66 9.29
CA ALA A 173 -5.96 14.29 8.69
C ALA A 173 -6.09 13.09 7.73
N VAL A 174 -6.82 12.04 8.11
CA VAL A 174 -7.07 10.87 7.24
C VAL A 174 -7.87 11.27 6.00
N GLU A 175 -8.90 12.09 6.13
CA GLU A 175 -9.69 12.55 4.98
C GLU A 175 -8.84 13.33 3.98
N ARG A 176 -8.03 14.26 4.47
CA ARG A 176 -7.11 15.04 3.64
C ARG A 176 -6.06 14.15 2.96
N LEU A 177 -5.45 13.20 3.68
CA LEU A 177 -4.49 12.28 3.11
C LEU A 177 -5.13 11.30 2.12
N ALA A 178 -6.35 10.85 2.38
CA ALA A 178 -7.09 10.00 1.46
C ALA A 178 -7.40 10.74 0.15
N GLN A 179 -7.84 12.00 0.22
CA GLN A 179 -8.07 12.83 -0.97
C GLN A 179 -6.77 13.03 -1.77
N LEU A 180 -5.67 13.37 -1.08
CA LEU A 180 -4.36 13.52 -1.72
C LEU A 180 -3.91 12.25 -2.46
N ALA A 181 -4.07 11.08 -1.82
CA ALA A 181 -3.74 9.81 -2.45
C ALA A 181 -4.63 9.52 -3.66
N GLN A 182 -5.95 9.79 -3.57
CA GLN A 182 -6.90 9.63 -4.68
C GLN A 182 -6.54 10.52 -5.85
N ASP A 183 -6.21 11.78 -5.61
CA ASP A 183 -5.80 12.73 -6.67
C ASP A 183 -4.56 12.21 -7.42
N VAL A 184 -3.59 11.64 -6.73
CA VAL A 184 -2.40 11.02 -7.35
C VAL A 184 -2.76 9.74 -8.10
N ILE A 185 -3.64 8.91 -7.54
CA ILE A 185 -4.11 7.68 -8.20
C ILE A 185 -4.80 8.03 -9.53
N GLU A 186 -5.74 8.96 -9.51
CA GLU A 186 -6.52 9.35 -10.68
C GLU A 186 -5.70 10.09 -11.73
N SER A 187 -4.79 11.00 -11.30
CA SER A 187 -4.01 11.82 -12.21
C SER A 187 -2.90 11.06 -12.94
N CYS A 188 -2.29 10.05 -12.30
CA CYS A 188 -1.15 9.37 -12.91
C CYS A 188 -1.11 7.85 -12.71
N VAL A 189 -1.43 7.31 -11.51
CA VAL A 189 -1.17 5.89 -11.21
C VAL A 189 -2.04 4.97 -12.06
N VAL A 190 -3.32 5.30 -12.26
CA VAL A 190 -4.23 4.51 -13.09
C VAL A 190 -3.69 4.36 -14.51
N GLU A 191 -3.35 5.47 -15.15
CA GLU A 191 -2.97 5.47 -16.57
C GLU A 191 -1.54 4.98 -16.79
N GLN A 192 -0.62 5.30 -15.89
CA GLN A 192 0.81 5.08 -16.12
C GLN A 192 1.33 3.80 -15.47
N ILE A 193 0.59 3.21 -14.51
CA ILE A 193 1.04 2.02 -13.78
C ILE A 193 0.00 0.90 -13.86
N LEU A 194 -1.23 1.14 -13.38
CA LEU A 194 -2.21 0.05 -13.24
C LEU A 194 -2.69 -0.50 -14.58
N ARG A 195 -3.00 0.38 -15.54
CA ARG A 195 -3.43 -0.05 -16.89
C ARG A 195 -2.32 -0.74 -17.67
N PRO A 196 -1.07 -0.25 -17.73
CA PRO A 196 0.03 -0.98 -18.36
C PRO A 196 0.24 -2.37 -17.73
N LEU A 197 0.23 -2.48 -16.40
CA LEU A 197 0.34 -3.78 -15.72
C LEU A 197 -0.80 -4.73 -16.10
N ALA A 198 -2.05 -4.29 -15.97
CA ALA A 198 -3.22 -5.11 -16.33
C ALA A 198 -3.16 -5.57 -17.79
N ARG A 199 -2.76 -4.67 -18.71
CA ARG A 199 -2.60 -5.00 -20.13
C ARG A 199 -1.50 -6.04 -20.35
N THR A 200 -0.34 -5.86 -19.72
CA THR A 200 0.79 -6.78 -19.89
C THR A 200 0.44 -8.16 -19.33
N ILE A 201 -0.26 -8.24 -18.19
CA ILE A 201 -0.77 -9.51 -17.63
C ILE A 201 -1.74 -10.19 -18.60
N SER A 202 -2.66 -9.43 -19.20
CA SER A 202 -3.67 -10.02 -20.12
C SER A 202 -3.10 -10.58 -21.42
N LEU A 203 -1.85 -10.26 -21.75
CA LEU A 203 -1.15 -10.75 -22.94
C LEU A 203 -0.28 -12.00 -22.67
N LYS A 204 -0.19 -12.46 -21.43
CA LYS A 204 0.61 -13.63 -20.99
C LYS A 204 -0.27 -14.86 -20.83
#